data_cc0b27ced6bf5ada7d6ceda1e3c228c0
#
_entry.id   cc0b27ced6bf5ada7d6ceda1e3c228c0
#
_cell.length_a   1.000
_cell.length_b   1.000
_cell.length_c   1.000
_cell.angle_alpha   90.00
_cell.angle_beta   90.00
_cell.angle_gamma   90.00
#
_symmetry.space_group_name_H-M   'P 1'
#
loop_
_entity.id
_entity.type
_entity.pdbx_description
1 polymer ?
#
loop_
_entity_poly.entity_id
_entity_poly.type
_entity_poly.pdbx_seq_one_letter_code
_entity_poly.pdbx_strand_id
1 'polypeptide(L)'
;MKRLTGTVKEISEVLAADYAAYSQAQNDVDDIVSAIISNVRANGDSALGEYAQKFDGMIPELLEVSRETIARAFDEIDPAVLTALEHAKANIESYHKYQVEKGFVDTETDGVVRGQLILPIEKVGVYVPGGTAAYPSSVLMNVLPAKIAGVPEIYMVTPPQANFNPAILVAAALSGVTKIYQVGGAQAIAALAYGTQTIPKVDKITGPGNVFVATAKKQVFGQVGIDMIAGPSEIGVIADASAKASYVAADLLSQAEHDKLARAILVTNSVALADAVDLALSEQLERLPRKAIAQESIVKNGRTIVTDTIDDMFALMNDIAPEHLEIAMDNAIEYLPKVKHAGSIFLGHFTSEPIGDYYAGTNHVLPTSGTSRFYSALGVYDFVKRSQFTYYSQDAVAKASKDITTLAYSEGLEGHARAIEIRDEQA
;
A
#
# COMPACT_ATOMS: atom_id res chain seq x y z
N MET A 1 -1.04 5.86 -27.40
CA MET A 1 -1.15 4.54 -26.69
C MET A 1 -1.60 3.43 -27.66
N LYS A 2 -1.44 2.14 -27.28
CA LYS A 2 -2.00 1.04 -28.09
C LYS A 2 -3.52 1.04 -27.96
N ARG A 3 -4.24 1.12 -29.09
CA ARG A 3 -5.71 1.14 -29.09
C ARG A 3 -6.25 -0.28 -29.15
N LEU A 4 -7.24 -0.58 -28.30
CA LEU A 4 -7.98 -1.83 -28.27
C LEU A 4 -9.46 -1.55 -28.56
N THR A 5 -10.05 -2.38 -29.39
CA THR A 5 -11.48 -2.37 -29.74
C THR A 5 -11.97 -3.80 -29.82
N GLY A 6 -13.23 -4.03 -29.54
CA GLY A 6 -13.83 -5.36 -29.53
C GLY A 6 -14.84 -5.52 -28.42
N THR A 7 -15.29 -6.74 -28.20
CA THR A 7 -16.15 -7.08 -27.06
C THR A 7 -15.39 -7.02 -25.73
N VAL A 8 -16.08 -6.83 -24.63
CA VAL A 8 -15.51 -6.86 -23.26
C VAL A 8 -14.65 -8.11 -23.08
N LYS A 9 -15.14 -9.28 -23.51
CA LYS A 9 -14.41 -10.55 -23.38
C LYS A 9 -13.09 -10.57 -24.13
N GLU A 10 -13.10 -10.16 -25.41
CA GLU A 10 -11.88 -10.13 -26.24
C GLU A 10 -10.82 -9.19 -25.68
N ILE A 11 -11.27 -8.02 -25.20
CA ILE A 11 -10.37 -7.03 -24.58
C ILE A 11 -9.81 -7.56 -23.26
N SER A 12 -10.65 -8.18 -22.40
CA SER A 12 -10.19 -8.79 -21.14
C SER A 12 -9.17 -9.90 -21.38
N GLU A 13 -9.33 -10.73 -22.41
CA GLU A 13 -8.35 -11.76 -22.77
C GLU A 13 -6.99 -11.16 -23.17
N VAL A 14 -6.99 -10.06 -23.93
CA VAL A 14 -5.75 -9.34 -24.29
C VAL A 14 -5.08 -8.74 -23.07
N LEU A 15 -5.85 -8.10 -22.19
CA LEU A 15 -5.33 -7.49 -20.95
C LEU A 15 -4.77 -8.54 -19.99
N ALA A 16 -5.41 -9.70 -19.89
CA ALA A 16 -4.92 -10.82 -19.09
C ALA A 16 -3.59 -11.37 -19.62
N ALA A 17 -3.45 -11.49 -20.94
CA ALA A 17 -2.20 -11.91 -21.58
C ALA A 17 -1.07 -10.89 -21.38
N ASP A 18 -1.36 -9.60 -21.54
CA ASP A 18 -0.42 -8.50 -21.26
C ASP A 18 0.06 -8.58 -19.79
N TYR A 19 -0.85 -8.84 -18.85
CA TYR A 19 -0.54 -8.96 -17.43
C TYR A 19 0.32 -10.19 -17.09
N ALA A 20 0.02 -11.35 -17.69
CA ALA A 20 0.79 -12.56 -17.47
C ALA A 20 2.24 -12.41 -17.94
N ALA A 21 2.45 -11.82 -19.13
CA ALA A 21 3.79 -11.53 -19.66
C ALA A 21 4.58 -10.57 -18.73
N TYR A 22 3.91 -9.58 -18.15
CA TYR A 22 4.48 -8.64 -17.21
C TYR A 22 4.92 -9.32 -15.90
N SER A 23 4.09 -10.19 -15.33
CA SER A 23 4.38 -10.90 -14.07
C SER A 23 5.57 -11.86 -14.20
N GLN A 24 5.79 -12.47 -15.37
CA GLN A 24 6.92 -13.36 -15.60
C GLN A 24 8.27 -12.63 -15.55
N ALA A 25 8.34 -11.39 -16.03
CA ALA A 25 9.58 -10.60 -16.02
C ALA A 25 10.08 -10.20 -14.61
N GLN A 26 9.24 -10.34 -13.58
CA GLN A 26 9.58 -9.98 -12.19
C GLN A 26 10.19 -11.13 -11.37
N ASN A 27 10.17 -12.37 -11.87
CA ASN A 27 10.57 -13.56 -11.07
C ASN A 27 12.08 -13.79 -10.98
N ASP A 28 12.91 -13.03 -11.71
CA ASP A 28 14.36 -13.31 -11.79
C ASP A 28 15.19 -12.84 -10.57
N VAL A 29 14.55 -12.21 -9.55
CA VAL A 29 15.27 -11.64 -8.40
C VAL A 29 15.14 -12.46 -7.11
N ASP A 30 14.33 -13.51 -7.09
CA ASP A 30 14.01 -14.29 -5.88
C ASP A 30 15.27 -14.86 -5.20
N ASP A 31 16.19 -15.47 -5.97
CA ASP A 31 17.43 -16.05 -5.44
C ASP A 31 18.37 -14.98 -4.88
N ILE A 32 18.47 -13.84 -5.57
CA ILE A 32 19.30 -12.71 -5.12
C ILE A 32 18.78 -12.20 -3.78
N VAL A 33 17.48 -12.02 -3.66
CA VAL A 33 16.85 -11.53 -2.44
C VAL A 33 16.97 -12.54 -1.31
N SER A 34 16.80 -13.84 -1.58
CA SER A 34 16.99 -14.92 -0.61
C SER A 34 18.42 -14.93 -0.04
N ALA A 35 19.43 -14.72 -0.89
CA ALA A 35 20.81 -14.62 -0.46
C ALA A 35 21.06 -13.39 0.43
N ILE A 36 20.46 -12.23 0.07
CA ILE A 36 20.55 -11.00 0.87
C ILE A 36 19.91 -11.22 2.26
N ILE A 37 18.71 -11.76 2.32
CA ILE A 37 18.00 -12.05 3.57
C ILE A 37 18.83 -12.99 4.46
N SER A 38 19.37 -14.06 3.87
CA SER A 38 20.21 -15.03 4.59
C SER A 38 21.48 -14.40 5.16
N ASN A 39 22.15 -13.53 4.39
CA ASN A 39 23.34 -12.81 4.84
C ASN A 39 23.04 -11.85 6.00
N VAL A 40 21.94 -11.06 5.90
CA VAL A 40 21.56 -10.14 6.99
C VAL A 40 21.21 -10.92 8.27
N ARG A 41 20.52 -12.06 8.16
CA ARG A 41 20.21 -12.91 9.32
C ARG A 41 21.46 -13.47 10.00
N ALA A 42 22.48 -13.79 9.23
CA ALA A 42 23.72 -14.36 9.77
C ALA A 42 24.66 -13.30 10.34
N ASN A 43 24.78 -12.14 9.70
CA ASN A 43 25.84 -11.17 9.92
C ASN A 43 25.36 -9.80 10.42
N GLY A 44 24.04 -9.56 10.50
CA GLY A 44 23.46 -8.34 11.08
C GLY A 44 23.98 -7.05 10.44
N ASP A 45 24.41 -6.09 11.28
CA ASP A 45 24.88 -4.77 10.85
C ASP A 45 26.09 -4.83 9.89
N SER A 46 26.94 -5.86 10.00
CA SER A 46 28.06 -6.05 9.07
C SER A 46 27.59 -6.27 7.63
N ALA A 47 26.55 -7.09 7.44
CA ALA A 47 25.93 -7.30 6.14
C ALA A 47 25.28 -6.01 5.60
N LEU A 48 24.67 -5.19 6.48
CA LEU A 48 24.09 -3.91 6.08
C LEU A 48 25.16 -2.96 5.54
N GLY A 49 26.34 -2.90 6.19
CA GLY A 49 27.49 -2.12 5.72
C GLY A 49 28.01 -2.59 4.35
N GLU A 50 28.14 -3.90 4.15
CA GLU A 50 28.54 -4.48 2.86
C GLU A 50 27.58 -4.08 1.72
N TYR A 51 26.27 -4.18 1.97
CA TYR A 51 25.26 -3.82 0.96
C TYR A 51 25.16 -2.31 0.74
N ALA A 52 25.31 -1.48 1.78
CA ALA A 52 25.38 -0.03 1.64
C ALA A 52 26.56 0.38 0.73
N GLN A 53 27.75 -0.20 0.93
CA GLN A 53 28.89 0.04 0.04
C GLN A 53 28.61 -0.43 -1.40
N LYS A 54 27.98 -1.59 -1.55
CA LYS A 54 27.77 -2.21 -2.87
C LYS A 54 26.69 -1.49 -3.69
N PHE A 55 25.59 -1.08 -3.06
CA PHE A 55 24.40 -0.57 -3.77
C PHE A 55 24.26 0.95 -3.67
N ASP A 56 24.69 1.55 -2.57
CA ASP A 56 24.55 2.98 -2.32
C ASP A 56 25.89 3.72 -2.47
N GLY A 57 27.03 2.98 -2.60
CA GLY A 57 28.36 3.52 -2.80
C GLY A 57 28.98 4.19 -1.57
N MET A 58 28.34 4.05 -0.41
CA MET A 58 28.78 4.64 0.86
C MET A 58 28.36 3.77 2.05
N ILE A 59 29.17 3.80 3.11
CA ILE A 59 28.82 3.22 4.41
C ILE A 59 28.53 4.39 5.35
N PRO A 60 27.30 4.51 5.91
CA PRO A 60 27.03 5.55 6.89
C PRO A 60 27.85 5.32 8.17
N GLU A 61 28.37 6.38 8.75
CA GLU A 61 29.11 6.31 10.02
C GLU A 61 28.23 5.72 11.16
N LEU A 62 26.97 6.13 11.19
CA LEU A 62 25.95 5.59 12.07
C LEU A 62 24.74 5.17 11.24
N LEU A 63 24.19 3.99 11.52
CA LEU A 63 22.94 3.55 10.88
C LEU A 63 21.75 4.42 11.30
N GLU A 64 21.68 4.86 12.57
CA GLU A 64 20.63 5.73 13.08
C GLU A 64 20.90 7.19 12.72
N VAL A 65 19.92 7.88 12.15
CA VAL A 65 19.97 9.33 11.91
C VAL A 65 19.84 10.07 13.23
N SER A 66 20.80 10.97 13.51
CA SER A 66 20.83 11.68 14.79
C SER A 66 19.68 12.68 14.93
N ARG A 67 19.31 12.99 16.18
CA ARG A 67 18.32 14.02 16.48
C ARG A 67 18.75 15.40 16.03
N GLU A 68 20.06 15.68 16.05
CA GLU A 68 20.64 16.94 15.60
C GLU A 68 20.47 17.08 14.08
N THR A 69 20.65 15.98 13.32
CA THR A 69 20.40 15.99 11.87
C THR A 69 18.92 16.24 11.56
N ILE A 70 18.00 15.63 12.31
CA ILE A 70 16.56 15.87 12.16
C ILE A 70 16.21 17.33 12.52
N ALA A 71 16.76 17.87 13.61
CA ALA A 71 16.51 19.25 14.02
C ALA A 71 16.99 20.25 12.95
N ARG A 72 18.19 20.04 12.41
CA ARG A 72 18.75 20.89 11.34
C ARG A 72 17.88 20.88 10.07
N ALA A 73 17.24 19.77 9.76
CA ALA A 73 16.36 19.67 8.61
C ALA A 73 15.17 20.68 8.65
N PHE A 74 14.73 21.08 9.84
CA PHE A 74 13.72 22.14 10.00
C PHE A 74 14.25 23.53 9.63
N ASP A 75 15.53 23.78 9.79
CA ASP A 75 16.19 25.04 9.40
C ASP A 75 16.49 25.09 7.88
N GLU A 76 16.65 23.91 7.26
CA GLU A 76 17.03 23.77 5.86
C GLU A 76 15.85 23.59 4.89
N ILE A 77 14.66 23.20 5.39
CA ILE A 77 13.48 22.98 4.56
C ILE A 77 12.93 24.29 4.00
N ASP A 78 12.48 24.27 2.75
CA ASP A 78 11.71 25.40 2.21
C ASP A 78 10.41 25.59 3.03
N PRO A 79 10.15 26.81 3.55
CA PRO A 79 8.96 27.11 4.34
C PRO A 79 7.63 26.77 3.62
N ALA A 80 7.58 26.88 2.29
CA ALA A 80 6.40 26.51 1.53
C ALA A 80 6.17 24.99 1.56
N VAL A 81 7.26 24.21 1.48
CA VAL A 81 7.19 22.73 1.59
C VAL A 81 6.78 22.32 3.01
N LEU A 82 7.31 22.96 4.04
CA LEU A 82 6.90 22.72 5.44
C LEU A 82 5.40 22.94 5.61
N THR A 83 4.90 24.09 5.18
CA THR A 83 3.46 24.42 5.25
C THR A 83 2.61 23.39 4.49
N ALA A 84 3.05 22.97 3.30
CA ALA A 84 2.34 21.96 2.52
C ALA A 84 2.30 20.59 3.25
N LEU A 85 3.39 20.17 3.90
CA LEU A 85 3.44 18.95 4.71
C LEU A 85 2.52 19.02 5.93
N GLU A 86 2.44 20.17 6.61
CA GLU A 86 1.53 20.38 7.74
C GLU A 86 0.06 20.30 7.33
N HIS A 87 -0.30 20.88 6.18
CA HIS A 87 -1.66 20.78 5.63
C HIS A 87 -1.99 19.35 5.21
N ALA A 88 -1.08 18.66 4.49
CA ALA A 88 -1.25 17.26 4.11
C ALA A 88 -1.44 16.38 5.36
N LYS A 89 -0.59 16.55 6.38
CA LYS A 89 -0.71 15.84 7.67
C LYS A 89 -2.10 16.04 8.28
N ALA A 90 -2.57 17.29 8.38
CA ALA A 90 -3.88 17.58 8.95
C ALA A 90 -5.03 16.89 8.19
N ASN A 91 -4.97 16.88 6.86
CA ASN A 91 -5.96 16.22 6.02
C ASN A 91 -5.92 14.69 6.20
N ILE A 92 -4.72 14.07 6.23
CA ILE A 92 -4.54 12.64 6.45
C ILE A 92 -5.09 12.24 7.83
N GLU A 93 -4.75 12.99 8.87
CA GLU A 93 -5.28 12.76 10.23
C GLU A 93 -6.80 12.90 10.27
N SER A 94 -7.34 13.91 9.58
CA SER A 94 -8.78 14.15 9.51
C SER A 94 -9.54 13.00 8.84
N TYR A 95 -8.99 12.41 7.79
CA TYR A 95 -9.60 11.28 7.09
C TYR A 95 -9.47 9.99 7.91
N HIS A 96 -8.26 9.63 8.33
CA HIS A 96 -7.97 8.34 8.96
C HIS A 96 -8.59 8.17 10.35
N LYS A 97 -8.91 9.27 11.07
CA LYS A 97 -9.62 9.16 12.36
C LYS A 97 -10.98 8.45 12.27
N TYR A 98 -11.64 8.48 11.09
CA TYR A 98 -12.89 7.77 10.86
C TYR A 98 -12.72 6.25 10.72
N GLN A 99 -11.49 5.76 10.54
CA GLN A 99 -11.15 4.35 10.42
C GLN A 99 -10.86 3.68 11.76
N VAL A 100 -10.89 4.43 12.87
CA VAL A 100 -10.64 3.87 14.21
C VAL A 100 -11.77 2.96 14.61
N GLU A 101 -11.47 1.67 14.76
CA GLU A 101 -12.42 0.65 15.17
C GLU A 101 -12.55 0.58 16.69
N LYS A 102 -13.71 0.13 17.14
CA LYS A 102 -13.98 -0.15 18.57
C LYS A 102 -14.23 -1.63 18.77
N GLY A 103 -13.73 -2.17 19.88
CA GLY A 103 -14.12 -3.48 20.35
C GLY A 103 -15.58 -3.51 20.80
N PHE A 104 -16.07 -4.73 21.07
CA PHE A 104 -17.42 -4.91 21.62
C PHE A 104 -17.41 -5.96 22.74
N VAL A 105 -18.44 -5.91 23.57
CA VAL A 105 -18.75 -6.92 24.59
C VAL A 105 -20.21 -7.31 24.42
N ASP A 106 -20.46 -8.62 24.28
CA ASP A 106 -21.78 -9.22 24.19
C ASP A 106 -22.08 -9.98 25.48
N THR A 107 -23.22 -9.71 26.09
CA THR A 107 -23.72 -10.32 27.32
C THR A 107 -25.17 -10.80 27.20
N GLU A 108 -25.67 -11.04 25.98
CA GLU A 108 -27.07 -11.39 25.71
C GLU A 108 -27.46 -12.76 26.27
N THR A 109 -26.50 -13.65 26.51
CA THR A 109 -26.71 -14.98 27.07
C THR A 109 -26.32 -15.01 28.54
N ASP A 110 -27.23 -15.45 29.42
CA ASP A 110 -26.98 -15.53 30.85
C ASP A 110 -25.75 -16.37 31.17
N GLY A 111 -24.85 -15.81 31.96
CA GLY A 111 -23.59 -16.45 32.37
C GLY A 111 -22.52 -16.50 31.26
N VAL A 112 -22.74 -15.89 30.11
CA VAL A 112 -21.79 -15.83 29.00
C VAL A 112 -21.39 -14.38 28.72
N VAL A 113 -20.10 -14.13 28.61
CA VAL A 113 -19.56 -12.85 28.09
C VAL A 113 -18.65 -13.15 26.92
N ARG A 114 -18.92 -12.55 25.77
CA ARG A 114 -18.07 -12.68 24.57
C ARG A 114 -17.68 -11.29 24.07
N GLY A 115 -16.53 -11.17 23.46
CA GLY A 115 -16.18 -9.88 22.90
C GLY A 115 -14.94 -9.91 22.04
N GLN A 116 -14.58 -8.73 21.59
CA GLN A 116 -13.42 -8.49 20.76
C GLN A 116 -12.68 -7.25 21.25
N LEU A 117 -11.38 -7.39 21.48
CA LEU A 117 -10.45 -6.30 21.74
C LEU A 117 -9.83 -5.84 20.43
N ILE A 118 -9.70 -4.55 20.26
CA ILE A 118 -8.90 -3.93 19.18
C ILE A 118 -7.59 -3.46 19.83
N LEU A 119 -6.48 -4.03 19.40
CA LEU A 119 -5.17 -3.80 19.98
C LEU A 119 -4.20 -3.32 18.88
N PRO A 120 -3.43 -2.24 19.09
CA PRO A 120 -2.40 -1.81 18.15
C PRO A 120 -1.31 -2.88 18.01
N ILE A 121 -0.65 -2.88 16.87
CA ILE A 121 0.63 -3.55 16.65
C ILE A 121 1.68 -2.79 17.47
N GLU A 122 2.65 -3.51 18.07
CA GLU A 122 3.62 -2.88 18.97
C GLU A 122 4.73 -2.16 18.20
N LYS A 123 5.27 -2.78 17.14
CA LYS A 123 6.40 -2.25 16.36
C LYS A 123 6.14 -2.31 14.87
N VAL A 124 6.25 -1.18 14.22
CA VAL A 124 6.06 -1.04 12.76
C VAL A 124 7.32 -0.52 12.12
N GLY A 125 7.74 -1.16 11.04
CA GLY A 125 8.79 -0.69 10.14
C GLY A 125 8.19 -0.01 8.91
N VAL A 126 8.62 1.20 8.59
CA VAL A 126 8.21 1.93 7.40
C VAL A 126 9.37 2.04 6.45
N TYR A 127 9.23 1.46 5.26
CA TYR A 127 10.21 1.61 4.18
C TYR A 127 9.90 2.85 3.35
N VAL A 128 10.86 3.75 3.24
CA VAL A 128 10.77 4.95 2.39
C VAL A 128 11.81 4.86 1.30
N PRO A 129 11.43 4.84 0.02
CA PRO A 129 12.38 4.76 -1.07
C PRO A 129 13.35 5.95 -1.08
N GLY A 130 14.59 5.67 -1.50
CA GLY A 130 15.54 6.69 -1.92
C GLY A 130 15.60 6.74 -3.45
N GLY A 131 16.45 7.59 -4.00
CA GLY A 131 16.71 7.69 -5.43
C GLY A 131 16.51 9.09 -5.99
N THR A 132 16.05 9.19 -7.26
CA THR A 132 15.93 10.47 -7.98
C THR A 132 14.77 11.34 -7.52
N ALA A 133 13.80 10.78 -6.78
CA ALA A 133 12.68 11.52 -6.19
C ALA A 133 12.67 11.32 -4.68
N ALA A 134 12.36 12.40 -3.95
CA ALA A 134 12.09 12.37 -2.52
C ALA A 134 10.58 12.14 -2.33
N TYR A 135 10.22 11.28 -1.37
CA TYR A 135 8.82 10.93 -1.10
C TYR A 135 8.41 11.27 0.34
N PRO A 136 8.41 12.56 0.74
CA PRO A 136 7.95 12.93 2.08
C PRO A 136 6.46 12.62 2.31
N SER A 137 5.64 12.61 1.25
CA SER A 137 4.24 12.17 1.29
C SER A 137 4.11 10.72 1.72
N SER A 138 4.97 9.82 1.20
CA SER A 138 4.97 8.39 1.59
C SER A 138 5.31 8.20 3.08
N VAL A 139 6.11 9.09 3.66
CA VAL A 139 6.34 9.07 5.12
C VAL A 139 5.03 9.34 5.86
N LEU A 140 4.33 10.43 5.52
CA LEU A 140 3.06 10.79 6.16
C LEU A 140 2.01 9.69 5.97
N MET A 141 1.86 9.16 4.74
CA MET A 141 0.85 8.16 4.39
C MET A 141 1.05 6.81 5.10
N ASN A 142 2.29 6.43 5.40
CA ASN A 142 2.57 5.18 6.14
C ASN A 142 2.52 5.39 7.65
N VAL A 143 3.02 6.52 8.15
CA VAL A 143 3.22 6.72 9.59
C VAL A 143 1.97 7.20 10.30
N LEU A 144 1.21 8.14 9.70
CA LEU A 144 0.05 8.73 10.37
C LEU A 144 -1.06 7.72 10.67
N PRO A 145 -1.46 6.80 9.77
CA PRO A 145 -2.42 5.75 10.12
C PRO A 145 -1.95 4.83 11.25
N ALA A 146 -0.64 4.48 11.26
CA ALA A 146 -0.05 3.70 12.34
C ALA A 146 -0.11 4.46 13.68
N LYS A 147 0.16 5.77 13.65
CA LYS A 147 0.08 6.63 14.84
C LYS A 147 -1.34 6.74 15.38
N ILE A 148 -2.32 6.92 14.49
CA ILE A 148 -3.76 6.97 14.83
C ILE A 148 -4.24 5.63 15.40
N ALA A 149 -3.71 4.51 14.89
CA ALA A 149 -3.98 3.18 15.45
C ALA A 149 -3.44 2.97 16.87
N GLY A 150 -2.53 3.85 17.32
CA GLY A 150 -1.90 3.77 18.64
C GLY A 150 -0.61 2.96 18.66
N VAL A 151 0.05 2.73 17.54
CA VAL A 151 1.35 2.04 17.46
C VAL A 151 2.39 2.82 18.28
N PRO A 152 3.00 2.21 19.31
CA PRO A 152 3.94 2.92 20.19
C PRO A 152 5.32 3.14 19.55
N GLU A 153 5.80 2.20 18.73
CA GLU A 153 7.14 2.25 18.13
C GLU A 153 7.07 2.15 16.60
N ILE A 154 7.48 3.23 15.91
CA ILE A 154 7.48 3.30 14.44
C ILE A 154 8.91 3.60 13.98
N TYR A 155 9.52 2.66 13.27
CA TYR A 155 10.87 2.73 12.78
C TYR A 155 10.87 2.96 11.26
N MET A 156 11.54 4.00 10.80
CA MET A 156 11.68 4.29 9.38
C MET A 156 13.04 3.84 8.87
N VAL A 157 13.06 3.20 7.70
CA VAL A 157 14.29 2.87 6.95
C VAL A 157 14.26 3.57 5.60
N THR A 158 15.41 4.13 5.21
CA THR A 158 15.60 4.79 3.91
C THR A 158 17.06 4.61 3.48
N PRO A 159 17.37 4.48 2.17
CA PRO A 159 18.74 4.34 1.71
C PRO A 159 19.65 5.45 2.24
N PRO A 160 20.92 5.13 2.54
CA PRO A 160 21.88 6.13 2.99
C PRO A 160 22.09 7.21 1.92
N GLN A 161 22.23 8.45 2.36
CA GLN A 161 22.44 9.63 1.51
C GLN A 161 23.51 10.51 2.14
N ALA A 162 24.41 11.04 1.32
CA ALA A 162 25.40 12.01 1.80
C ALA A 162 24.74 13.29 2.36
N ASN A 163 23.64 13.71 1.73
CA ASN A 163 22.80 14.81 2.18
C ASN A 163 21.34 14.36 2.10
N PHE A 164 20.71 14.24 3.24
CA PHE A 164 19.28 13.94 3.28
C PHE A 164 18.45 15.08 2.71
N ASN A 165 17.40 14.73 1.97
CA ASN A 165 16.38 15.71 1.66
C ASN A 165 15.66 16.14 2.96
N PRO A 166 15.73 17.44 3.35
CA PRO A 166 15.14 17.90 4.60
C PRO A 166 13.66 17.56 4.74
N ALA A 167 12.90 17.56 3.64
CA ALA A 167 11.47 17.26 3.66
C ALA A 167 11.15 15.84 4.16
N ILE A 168 12.02 14.84 3.88
CA ILE A 168 11.85 13.46 4.39
C ILE A 168 12.00 13.42 5.92
N LEU A 169 13.04 14.07 6.45
CA LEU A 169 13.31 14.08 7.89
C LEU A 169 12.25 14.88 8.66
N VAL A 170 11.82 16.01 8.09
CA VAL A 170 10.74 16.83 8.66
C VAL A 170 9.42 16.05 8.63
N ALA A 171 9.05 15.40 7.53
CA ALA A 171 7.84 14.57 7.47
C ALA A 171 7.87 13.44 8.51
N ALA A 172 9.02 12.79 8.71
CA ALA A 172 9.20 11.75 9.73
C ALA A 172 9.01 12.32 11.15
N ALA A 173 9.57 13.48 11.44
CA ALA A 173 9.41 14.14 12.72
C ALA A 173 7.95 14.60 12.96
N LEU A 174 7.32 15.24 11.96
CA LEU A 174 5.93 15.69 12.03
C LEU A 174 4.92 14.55 12.22
N SER A 175 5.20 13.38 11.66
CA SER A 175 4.32 12.21 11.76
C SER A 175 4.58 11.36 13.00
N GLY A 176 5.69 11.56 13.71
CA GLY A 176 6.01 10.89 14.98
C GLY A 176 6.76 9.57 14.81
N VAL A 177 7.65 9.47 13.83
CA VAL A 177 8.62 8.37 13.70
C VAL A 177 9.49 8.29 14.95
N THR A 178 9.69 7.09 15.48
CA THR A 178 10.48 6.86 16.70
C THR A 178 11.99 6.98 16.41
N LYS A 179 12.45 6.33 15.33
CA LYS A 179 13.84 6.37 14.87
C LYS A 179 13.89 6.19 13.35
N ILE A 180 14.95 6.75 12.75
CA ILE A 180 15.22 6.67 11.31
C ILE A 180 16.56 5.94 11.13
N TYR A 181 16.61 4.93 10.25
CA TYR A 181 17.81 4.19 9.94
C TYR A 181 18.17 4.31 8.46
N GLN A 182 19.47 4.48 8.20
CA GLN A 182 20.06 4.65 6.88
C GLN A 182 20.34 3.28 6.25
N VAL A 183 19.31 2.61 5.80
CA VAL A 183 19.41 1.33 5.11
C VAL A 183 18.30 1.21 4.08
N GLY A 184 18.63 0.82 2.85
CA GLY A 184 17.70 0.64 1.74
C GLY A 184 17.61 -0.80 1.27
N GLY A 185 16.86 -1.05 0.19
CA GLY A 185 16.81 -2.32 -0.50
C GLY A 185 16.25 -3.51 0.30
N ALA A 186 16.49 -4.71 -0.24
CA ALA A 186 16.06 -5.96 0.39
C ALA A 186 16.67 -6.20 1.77
N GLN A 187 17.89 -5.71 2.00
CA GLN A 187 18.58 -5.81 3.29
C GLN A 187 17.89 -4.99 4.39
N ALA A 188 17.25 -3.87 4.06
CA ALA A 188 16.45 -3.11 5.01
C ALA A 188 15.21 -3.89 5.47
N ILE A 189 14.53 -4.56 4.54
CA ILE A 189 13.38 -5.42 4.84
C ILE A 189 13.82 -6.59 5.71
N ALA A 190 14.96 -7.22 5.42
CA ALA A 190 15.51 -8.30 6.24
C ALA A 190 15.87 -7.80 7.66
N ALA A 191 16.50 -6.62 7.78
CA ALA A 191 16.82 -6.02 9.07
C ALA A 191 15.57 -5.75 9.92
N LEU A 192 14.52 -5.20 9.34
CA LEU A 192 13.25 -4.98 10.03
C LEU A 192 12.57 -6.30 10.43
N ALA A 193 12.61 -7.33 9.55
CA ALA A 193 11.94 -8.61 9.80
C ALA A 193 12.61 -9.47 10.89
N TYR A 194 13.94 -9.45 10.97
CA TYR A 194 14.71 -10.33 11.86
C TYR A 194 15.38 -9.59 13.02
N GLY A 195 15.56 -8.28 12.91
CA GLY A 195 16.39 -7.48 13.79
C GLY A 195 17.89 -7.60 13.47
N THR A 196 18.66 -6.62 13.89
CA THR A 196 20.12 -6.62 13.88
C THR A 196 20.63 -6.08 15.21
N GLN A 197 21.93 -5.80 15.33
CA GLN A 197 22.48 -5.18 16.56
C GLN A 197 21.92 -3.77 16.78
N THR A 198 21.66 -3.02 15.69
CA THR A 198 21.20 -1.63 15.75
C THR A 198 19.70 -1.49 15.45
N ILE A 199 19.18 -2.26 14.49
CA ILE A 199 17.79 -2.13 14.02
C ILE A 199 16.91 -3.14 14.74
N PRO A 200 15.87 -2.69 15.51
CA PRO A 200 14.94 -3.59 16.18
C PRO A 200 14.10 -4.39 15.19
N LYS A 201 13.82 -5.66 15.53
CA LYS A 201 12.80 -6.44 14.85
C LYS A 201 11.43 -5.78 15.03
N VAL A 202 10.62 -5.77 13.96
CA VAL A 202 9.26 -5.24 13.96
C VAL A 202 8.21 -6.32 13.72
N ASP A 203 6.94 -6.00 13.96
CA ASP A 203 5.81 -6.91 13.79
C ASP A 203 5.13 -6.74 12.43
N LYS A 204 5.22 -5.54 11.83
CA LYS A 204 4.70 -5.25 10.49
C LYS A 204 5.62 -4.31 9.75
N ILE A 205 5.77 -4.53 8.43
CA ILE A 205 6.52 -3.67 7.51
C ILE A 205 5.56 -3.09 6.49
N THR A 206 5.60 -1.77 6.30
CA THR A 206 4.82 -1.05 5.29
C THR A 206 5.72 -0.18 4.41
N GLY A 207 5.20 0.26 3.30
CA GLY A 207 5.85 1.19 2.39
C GLY A 207 6.17 0.60 1.02
N PRO A 208 6.14 1.45 -0.02
CA PRO A 208 6.45 1.07 -1.39
C PRO A 208 7.96 0.88 -1.59
N GLY A 209 8.34 0.09 -2.59
CA GLY A 209 9.73 -0.11 -2.96
C GLY A 209 9.86 -0.76 -4.34
N ASN A 210 11.10 -0.85 -4.83
CA ASN A 210 11.39 -1.52 -6.10
C ASN A 210 11.16 -3.05 -6.00
N VAL A 211 11.36 -3.75 -7.11
CA VAL A 211 11.17 -5.21 -7.21
C VAL A 211 11.92 -5.99 -6.12
N PHE A 212 13.13 -5.57 -5.72
CA PHE A 212 13.89 -6.25 -4.66
C PHE A 212 13.24 -6.08 -3.29
N VAL A 213 12.70 -4.89 -3.01
CA VAL A 213 11.96 -4.61 -1.76
C VAL A 213 10.64 -5.38 -1.73
N ALA A 214 9.87 -5.37 -2.83
CA ALA A 214 8.63 -6.11 -2.94
C ALA A 214 8.85 -7.62 -2.78
N THR A 215 9.89 -8.17 -3.42
CA THR A 215 10.28 -9.58 -3.30
C THR A 215 10.74 -9.91 -1.87
N ALA A 216 11.50 -9.02 -1.22
CA ALA A 216 11.92 -9.23 0.16
C ALA A 216 10.71 -9.23 1.11
N LYS A 217 9.76 -8.32 0.95
CA LYS A 217 8.49 -8.32 1.72
C LYS A 217 7.75 -9.64 1.54
N LYS A 218 7.63 -10.14 0.31
CA LYS A 218 7.02 -11.44 0.00
C LYS A 218 7.72 -12.60 0.73
N GLN A 219 9.07 -12.62 0.73
CA GLN A 219 9.84 -13.72 1.33
C GLN A 219 9.85 -13.69 2.86
N VAL A 220 9.71 -12.53 3.49
CA VAL A 220 9.66 -12.42 4.95
C VAL A 220 8.23 -12.51 5.52
N PHE A 221 7.21 -12.52 4.64
CA PHE A 221 5.81 -12.65 5.09
C PHE A 221 5.61 -13.96 5.85
N GLY A 222 4.93 -13.88 7.00
CA GLY A 222 4.79 -14.99 7.95
C GLY A 222 5.80 -14.92 9.10
N GLN A 223 6.99 -14.37 8.88
CA GLN A 223 7.93 -13.99 9.95
C GLN A 223 7.60 -12.61 10.53
N VAL A 224 7.10 -11.73 9.67
CA VAL A 224 6.62 -10.38 9.95
C VAL A 224 5.39 -10.12 9.09
N GLY A 225 4.45 -9.30 9.56
CA GLY A 225 3.34 -8.83 8.74
C GLY A 225 3.82 -7.83 7.68
N ILE A 226 3.11 -7.75 6.56
CA ILE A 226 3.35 -6.73 5.54
C ILE A 226 2.03 -6.00 5.21
N ASP A 227 2.12 -4.83 4.58
CA ASP A 227 0.97 -4.15 3.99
C ASP A 227 0.44 -4.94 2.78
N MET A 228 1.20 -4.91 1.69
CA MET A 228 0.88 -5.60 0.44
C MET A 228 2.15 -5.86 -0.37
N ILE A 229 2.03 -6.65 -1.44
CA ILE A 229 3.07 -6.80 -2.45
C ILE A 229 2.71 -5.85 -3.58
N ALA A 230 3.39 -4.70 -3.64
CA ALA A 230 3.15 -3.70 -4.67
C ALA A 230 3.90 -4.04 -5.96
N GLY A 231 3.21 -3.93 -7.08
CA GLY A 231 3.78 -3.84 -8.41
C GLY A 231 4.03 -2.38 -8.82
N PRO A 232 4.35 -2.12 -10.09
CA PRO A 232 4.41 -0.76 -10.63
C PRO A 232 3.06 -0.05 -10.58
N SER A 233 3.15 1.27 -10.52
CA SER A 233 1.98 2.14 -10.40
C SER A 233 1.06 2.08 -11.62
N GLU A 234 -0.23 2.21 -11.38
CA GLU A 234 -1.27 2.07 -12.39
C GLU A 234 -2.34 3.15 -12.27
N ILE A 235 -2.78 3.70 -13.40
CA ILE A 235 -3.97 4.53 -13.48
C ILE A 235 -4.94 3.99 -14.51
N GLY A 236 -6.21 3.89 -14.15
CA GLY A 236 -7.33 3.65 -15.03
C GLY A 236 -8.23 4.87 -15.08
N VAL A 237 -8.47 5.42 -16.25
CA VAL A 237 -9.37 6.55 -16.44
C VAL A 237 -10.60 6.08 -17.21
N ILE A 238 -11.77 6.24 -16.63
CA ILE A 238 -13.06 6.14 -17.33
C ILE A 238 -13.48 7.54 -17.75
N ALA A 239 -13.63 7.78 -19.05
CA ALA A 239 -14.00 9.09 -19.56
C ALA A 239 -14.96 8.98 -20.75
N ASP A 240 -15.99 9.84 -20.81
CA ASP A 240 -16.90 9.97 -21.93
C ASP A 240 -16.66 11.30 -22.71
N ALA A 241 -17.53 11.62 -23.64
CA ALA A 241 -17.42 12.83 -24.45
C ALA A 241 -17.48 14.15 -23.65
N SER A 242 -17.87 14.15 -22.36
CA SER A 242 -17.88 15.33 -21.49
C SER A 242 -16.48 15.69 -20.97
N ALA A 243 -15.53 14.75 -21.00
CA ALA A 243 -14.18 14.94 -20.49
C ALA A 243 -13.34 15.86 -21.38
N LYS A 244 -12.44 16.62 -20.77
CA LYS A 244 -11.42 17.39 -21.47
C LYS A 244 -10.20 16.54 -21.76
N ALA A 245 -9.90 16.32 -23.03
CA ALA A 245 -8.78 15.50 -23.46
C ALA A 245 -7.44 15.91 -22.85
N SER A 246 -7.21 17.23 -22.65
CA SER A 246 -5.99 17.73 -22.03
C SER A 246 -5.86 17.36 -20.53
N TYR A 247 -6.97 17.21 -19.81
CA TYR A 247 -6.97 16.77 -18.42
C TYR A 247 -6.66 15.28 -18.34
N VAL A 248 -7.42 14.46 -19.09
CA VAL A 248 -7.18 13.01 -19.16
C VAL A 248 -5.74 12.68 -19.58
N ALA A 249 -5.18 13.43 -20.54
CA ALA A 249 -3.79 13.24 -20.95
C ALA A 249 -2.80 13.59 -19.82
N ALA A 250 -3.05 14.65 -19.05
CA ALA A 250 -2.22 15.02 -17.90
C ALA A 250 -2.26 13.93 -16.81
N ASP A 251 -3.45 13.39 -16.51
CA ASP A 251 -3.65 12.37 -15.50
C ASP A 251 -2.99 11.02 -15.89
N LEU A 252 -3.06 10.65 -17.17
CA LEU A 252 -2.33 9.47 -17.67
C LEU A 252 -0.80 9.66 -17.60
N LEU A 253 -0.31 10.88 -17.82
CA LEU A 253 1.12 11.18 -17.77
C LEU A 253 1.65 11.31 -16.35
N SER A 254 0.85 11.78 -15.39
CA SER A 254 1.25 11.83 -13.97
C SER A 254 1.65 10.44 -13.47
N GLN A 255 0.94 9.39 -13.87
CA GLN A 255 1.29 8.04 -13.53
C GLN A 255 2.43 7.47 -14.37
N ALA A 256 2.44 7.76 -15.67
CA ALA A 256 3.45 7.24 -16.60
C ALA A 256 4.87 7.73 -16.27
N GLU A 257 5.03 8.89 -15.63
CA GLU A 257 6.35 9.42 -15.26
C GLU A 257 6.98 8.75 -14.00
N HIS A 258 6.20 7.96 -13.24
CA HIS A 258 6.70 7.27 -12.06
C HIS A 258 7.74 6.21 -12.39
N ASP A 259 7.44 5.34 -13.36
CA ASP A 259 8.32 4.24 -13.78
C ASP A 259 8.05 3.81 -15.22
N LYS A 260 9.07 3.25 -15.89
CA LYS A 260 8.94 2.69 -17.25
C LYS A 260 7.93 1.55 -17.34
N LEU A 261 7.65 0.88 -16.23
CA LEU A 261 6.70 -0.20 -16.12
C LEU A 261 5.32 0.28 -15.67
N ALA A 262 5.14 1.55 -15.34
CA ALA A 262 3.84 2.12 -14.99
C ALA A 262 2.81 1.88 -16.12
N ARG A 263 1.54 1.72 -15.73
CA ARG A 263 0.44 1.45 -16.67
C ARG A 263 -0.56 2.59 -16.64
N ALA A 264 -0.82 3.16 -17.80
CA ALA A 264 -1.82 4.22 -18.00
C ALA A 264 -2.90 3.71 -18.96
N ILE A 265 -4.15 3.58 -18.49
CA ILE A 265 -5.24 2.98 -19.25
C ILE A 265 -6.41 3.94 -19.31
N LEU A 266 -6.82 4.31 -20.54
CA LEU A 266 -8.05 5.03 -20.82
C LEU A 266 -9.13 4.06 -21.32
N VAL A 267 -10.30 4.09 -20.71
CA VAL A 267 -11.50 3.40 -21.21
C VAL A 267 -12.57 4.45 -21.51
N THR A 268 -13.03 4.49 -22.76
CA THR A 268 -13.99 5.50 -23.23
C THR A 268 -15.00 4.92 -24.21
N ASN A 269 -16.17 5.52 -24.30
CA ASN A 269 -17.15 5.26 -25.35
C ASN A 269 -17.12 6.32 -26.48
N SER A 270 -16.13 7.22 -26.48
CA SER A 270 -15.98 8.29 -27.46
C SER A 270 -14.68 8.15 -28.25
N VAL A 271 -14.80 7.77 -29.51
CA VAL A 271 -13.65 7.73 -30.44
C VAL A 271 -13.01 9.12 -30.57
N ALA A 272 -13.85 10.18 -30.64
CA ALA A 272 -13.36 11.54 -30.73
C ALA A 272 -12.52 11.97 -29.53
N LEU A 273 -12.93 11.57 -28.30
CA LEU A 273 -12.15 11.81 -27.10
C LEU A 273 -10.83 11.02 -27.15
N ALA A 274 -10.87 9.75 -27.55
CA ALA A 274 -9.66 8.92 -27.65
C ALA A 274 -8.62 9.54 -28.60
N ASP A 275 -9.05 10.05 -29.76
CA ASP A 275 -8.19 10.72 -30.73
C ASP A 275 -7.62 12.03 -30.16
N ALA A 276 -8.44 12.83 -29.49
CA ALA A 276 -8.02 14.07 -28.87
C ALA A 276 -7.04 13.83 -27.67
N VAL A 277 -7.22 12.75 -26.91
CA VAL A 277 -6.29 12.37 -25.84
C VAL A 277 -4.94 11.92 -26.41
N ASP A 278 -4.91 11.13 -27.49
CA ASP A 278 -3.65 10.71 -28.13
C ASP A 278 -2.85 11.93 -28.62
N LEU A 279 -3.52 12.97 -29.16
CA LEU A 279 -2.89 14.22 -29.55
C LEU A 279 -2.35 15.00 -28.34
N ALA A 280 -3.18 15.18 -27.30
CA ALA A 280 -2.81 15.90 -26.08
C ALA A 280 -1.65 15.22 -25.33
N LEU A 281 -1.62 13.87 -25.29
CA LEU A 281 -0.50 13.10 -24.75
C LEU A 281 0.81 13.42 -25.48
N SER A 282 0.78 13.45 -26.82
CA SER A 282 1.97 13.75 -27.62
C SER A 282 2.50 15.16 -27.36
N GLU A 283 1.60 16.15 -27.23
CA GLU A 283 1.97 17.54 -26.97
C GLU A 283 2.52 17.75 -25.54
N GLN A 284 1.88 17.13 -24.53
CA GLN A 284 2.27 17.30 -23.13
C GLN A 284 3.55 16.54 -22.80
N LEU A 285 3.74 15.35 -23.37
CA LEU A 285 4.94 14.54 -23.19
C LEU A 285 6.22 15.30 -23.56
N GLU A 286 6.17 16.16 -24.60
CA GLU A 286 7.32 16.97 -25.00
C GLU A 286 7.81 17.95 -23.93
N ARG A 287 6.94 18.32 -22.98
CA ARG A 287 7.21 19.31 -21.91
C ARG A 287 7.65 18.68 -20.60
N LEU A 288 7.54 17.34 -20.45
CA LEU A 288 7.85 16.67 -19.19
C LEU A 288 9.36 16.54 -18.99
N PRO A 289 9.90 16.92 -17.82
CA PRO A 289 11.30 16.68 -17.47
C PRO A 289 11.68 15.19 -17.51
N ARG A 290 10.75 14.30 -17.10
CA ARG A 290 10.93 12.84 -17.12
C ARG A 290 10.39 12.18 -18.39
N LYS A 291 10.36 12.89 -19.51
CA LYS A 291 9.83 12.45 -20.81
C LYS A 291 10.27 11.03 -21.18
N ALA A 292 11.54 10.68 -21.03
CA ALA A 292 12.05 9.36 -21.46
C ALA A 292 11.37 8.20 -20.70
N ILE A 293 11.07 8.39 -19.42
CA ILE A 293 10.39 7.38 -18.58
C ILE A 293 8.92 7.30 -18.99
N ALA A 294 8.22 8.44 -19.01
CA ALA A 294 6.81 8.50 -19.36
C ALA A 294 6.54 7.99 -20.79
N GLN A 295 7.40 8.31 -21.75
CA GLN A 295 7.29 7.82 -23.13
C GLN A 295 7.40 6.30 -23.22
N GLU A 296 8.37 5.70 -22.51
CA GLU A 296 8.56 4.25 -22.50
C GLU A 296 7.33 3.55 -21.87
N SER A 297 6.81 4.07 -20.76
CA SER A 297 5.59 3.61 -20.10
C SER A 297 4.37 3.67 -21.03
N ILE A 298 4.08 4.84 -21.61
CA ILE A 298 2.93 5.07 -22.51
C ILE A 298 2.99 4.19 -23.76
N VAL A 299 4.16 4.01 -24.35
CA VAL A 299 4.31 3.20 -25.57
C VAL A 299 4.15 1.72 -25.31
N LYS A 300 4.79 1.21 -24.25
CA LYS A 300 4.80 -0.23 -23.93
C LYS A 300 3.53 -0.68 -23.20
N ASN A 301 3.12 0.07 -22.18
CA ASN A 301 2.11 -0.34 -21.22
C ASN A 301 0.81 0.46 -21.31
N GLY A 302 0.81 1.62 -21.98
CA GLY A 302 -0.38 2.46 -22.17
C GLY A 302 -1.41 1.82 -23.11
N ARG A 303 -2.68 1.87 -22.70
CA ARG A 303 -3.81 1.34 -23.50
C ARG A 303 -4.93 2.36 -23.60
N THR A 304 -5.46 2.55 -24.80
CA THR A 304 -6.73 3.25 -25.04
C THR A 304 -7.77 2.22 -25.48
N ILE A 305 -8.80 2.05 -24.69
CA ILE A 305 -9.86 1.08 -24.92
C ILE A 305 -11.14 1.83 -25.30
N VAL A 306 -11.69 1.51 -26.48
CA VAL A 306 -12.93 2.11 -26.94
C VAL A 306 -14.04 1.08 -26.93
N THR A 307 -15.12 1.38 -26.22
CA THR A 307 -16.32 0.53 -26.05
C THR A 307 -17.58 1.25 -26.53
N ASP A 308 -18.69 0.54 -26.61
CA ASP A 308 -19.96 1.13 -27.05
C ASP A 308 -20.77 1.73 -25.91
N THR A 309 -20.68 1.16 -24.71
CA THR A 309 -21.55 1.54 -23.59
C THR A 309 -20.77 1.90 -22.31
N ILE A 310 -21.41 2.71 -21.45
CA ILE A 310 -20.87 3.03 -20.13
C ILE A 310 -20.73 1.75 -19.28
N ASP A 311 -21.65 0.82 -19.38
CA ASP A 311 -21.61 -0.44 -18.63
C ASP A 311 -20.38 -1.29 -19.02
N ASP A 312 -20.03 -1.32 -20.31
CA ASP A 312 -18.81 -1.98 -20.78
C ASP A 312 -17.54 -1.29 -20.25
N MET A 313 -17.55 0.06 -20.17
CA MET A 313 -16.43 0.80 -19.58
C MET A 313 -16.18 0.37 -18.13
N PHE A 314 -17.23 0.30 -17.31
CA PHE A 314 -17.11 -0.15 -15.92
C PHE A 314 -16.81 -1.64 -15.80
N ALA A 315 -17.34 -2.49 -16.68
CA ALA A 315 -17.03 -3.91 -16.70
C ALA A 315 -15.53 -4.15 -16.90
N LEU A 316 -14.95 -3.51 -17.92
CA LEU A 316 -13.52 -3.59 -18.22
C LEU A 316 -12.65 -3.01 -17.11
N MET A 317 -13.04 -1.85 -16.55
CA MET A 317 -12.27 -1.24 -15.49
C MET A 317 -12.30 -2.07 -14.19
N ASN A 318 -13.42 -2.69 -13.86
CA ASN A 318 -13.50 -3.66 -12.76
C ASN A 318 -12.66 -4.93 -13.04
N ASP A 319 -12.52 -5.32 -14.29
CA ASP A 319 -11.65 -6.43 -14.70
C ASP A 319 -10.16 -6.07 -14.56
N ILE A 320 -9.79 -4.85 -14.89
CA ILE A 320 -8.44 -4.31 -14.71
C ILE A 320 -8.12 -4.19 -13.21
N ALA A 321 -9.09 -3.76 -12.41
CA ALA A 321 -8.96 -3.53 -10.96
C ALA A 321 -7.75 -2.64 -10.63
N PRO A 322 -7.70 -1.39 -11.15
CA PRO A 322 -6.52 -0.54 -11.10
C PRO A 322 -6.19 -0.06 -9.69
N GLU A 323 -4.96 0.39 -9.50
CA GLU A 323 -4.51 1.12 -8.30
C GLU A 323 -5.30 2.43 -8.13
N HIS A 324 -5.23 3.31 -9.12
CA HIS A 324 -5.97 4.57 -9.18
C HIS A 324 -7.06 4.47 -10.24
N LEU A 325 -8.30 4.81 -9.88
CA LEU A 325 -9.42 4.89 -10.79
C LEU A 325 -9.96 6.31 -10.85
N GLU A 326 -9.86 6.95 -12.00
CA GLU A 326 -10.54 8.21 -12.27
C GLU A 326 -11.83 8.01 -13.08
N ILE A 327 -12.90 8.67 -12.64
CA ILE A 327 -14.17 8.74 -13.37
C ILE A 327 -14.35 10.17 -13.86
N ALA A 328 -13.75 10.48 -15.01
CA ALA A 328 -13.75 11.80 -15.63
C ALA A 328 -15.01 11.99 -16.50
N MET A 329 -16.15 12.02 -15.84
CA MET A 329 -17.48 12.13 -16.44
C MET A 329 -18.35 13.13 -15.68
N ASP A 330 -19.34 13.71 -16.33
CA ASP A 330 -20.40 14.48 -15.65
C ASP A 330 -21.12 13.59 -14.62
N ASN A 331 -21.51 14.17 -13.48
CA ASN A 331 -22.22 13.47 -12.40
C ASN A 331 -21.49 12.20 -11.92
N ALA A 332 -20.16 12.19 -11.88
CA ALA A 332 -19.32 11.02 -11.57
C ALA A 332 -19.73 10.26 -10.30
N ILE A 333 -20.27 10.94 -9.29
CA ILE A 333 -20.72 10.33 -8.05
C ILE A 333 -21.85 9.31 -8.24
N GLU A 334 -22.67 9.47 -9.29
CA GLU A 334 -23.78 8.55 -9.60
C GLU A 334 -23.27 7.19 -10.09
N TYR A 335 -22.02 7.15 -10.60
CA TYR A 335 -21.39 5.93 -11.09
C TYR A 335 -20.62 5.18 -10.01
N LEU A 336 -20.44 5.75 -8.82
CA LEU A 336 -19.71 5.08 -7.73
C LEU A 336 -20.24 3.66 -7.41
N PRO A 337 -21.55 3.38 -7.43
CA PRO A 337 -22.06 2.02 -7.21
C PRO A 337 -21.69 0.98 -8.29
N LYS A 338 -21.19 1.41 -9.46
CA LYS A 338 -20.71 0.52 -10.54
C LYS A 338 -19.26 0.04 -10.31
N VAL A 339 -18.50 0.73 -9.45
CA VAL A 339 -17.13 0.35 -9.13
C VAL A 339 -17.14 -0.80 -8.13
N LYS A 340 -16.41 -1.86 -8.45
CA LYS A 340 -16.21 -3.04 -7.59
C LYS A 340 -14.78 -3.16 -7.10
N HIS A 341 -13.82 -2.80 -7.94
CA HIS A 341 -12.40 -3.01 -7.71
C HIS A 341 -11.60 -1.79 -8.14
N ALA A 342 -11.05 -1.07 -7.17
CA ALA A 342 -10.08 0.00 -7.35
C ALA A 342 -9.36 0.23 -6.02
N GLY A 343 -8.09 0.63 -6.06
CA GLY A 343 -7.36 1.01 -4.86
C GLY A 343 -7.85 2.34 -4.29
N SER A 344 -7.96 3.37 -5.15
CA SER A 344 -8.56 4.67 -4.84
C SER A 344 -9.42 5.15 -6.01
N ILE A 345 -10.47 5.94 -5.72
CA ILE A 345 -11.45 6.40 -6.72
C ILE A 345 -11.52 7.92 -6.69
N PHE A 346 -11.33 8.55 -7.86
CA PHE A 346 -11.35 9.99 -8.08
C PHE A 346 -12.56 10.36 -8.94
N LEU A 347 -13.35 11.33 -8.49
CA LEU A 347 -14.67 11.58 -9.07
C LEU A 347 -14.76 12.95 -9.72
N GLY A 348 -15.10 12.97 -11.00
CA GLY A 348 -15.33 14.19 -11.79
C GLY A 348 -14.08 14.75 -12.44
N HIS A 349 -14.29 15.79 -13.23
CA HIS A 349 -13.27 16.37 -14.12
C HIS A 349 -12.13 17.12 -13.41
N PHE A 350 -12.28 17.43 -12.12
CA PHE A 350 -11.34 18.25 -11.36
C PHE A 350 -10.61 17.48 -10.26
N THR A 351 -10.93 16.22 -10.08
CA THR A 351 -10.35 15.37 -9.03
C THR A 351 -9.35 14.41 -9.68
N SER A 352 -8.16 14.91 -9.92
CA SER A 352 -7.05 14.11 -10.46
C SER A 352 -6.32 13.32 -9.37
N GLU A 353 -5.63 12.26 -9.74
CA GLU A 353 -4.85 11.37 -8.86
C GLU A 353 -3.91 12.13 -7.92
N PRO A 354 -3.13 13.19 -8.33
CA PRO A 354 -2.26 13.92 -7.43
C PRO A 354 -2.97 14.59 -6.23
N ILE A 355 -4.28 14.84 -6.32
CA ILE A 355 -5.05 15.33 -5.17
C ILE A 355 -5.06 14.27 -4.06
N GLY A 356 -5.26 13.00 -4.40
CA GLY A 356 -5.20 11.88 -3.46
C GLY A 356 -3.79 11.67 -2.93
N ASP A 357 -2.80 11.74 -3.79
CA ASP A 357 -1.41 11.47 -3.45
C ASP A 357 -0.82 12.46 -2.45
N TYR A 358 -1.25 13.72 -2.53
CA TYR A 358 -0.60 14.77 -1.74
C TYR A 358 -1.52 15.49 -0.74
N TYR A 359 -2.83 15.61 -0.99
CA TYR A 359 -3.63 16.59 -0.25
C TYR A 359 -4.97 16.10 0.30
N ALA A 360 -5.71 15.24 -0.38
CA ALA A 360 -7.07 14.85 0.03
C ALA A 360 -7.14 14.16 1.40
N GLY A 361 -6.05 13.57 1.85
CA GLY A 361 -5.98 12.82 3.10
C GLY A 361 -6.30 11.32 2.95
N THR A 362 -6.82 10.89 1.81
CA THR A 362 -6.92 9.47 1.44
C THR A 362 -5.52 8.89 1.27
N ASN A 363 -5.33 7.59 1.53
CA ASN A 363 -4.02 6.99 1.49
C ASN A 363 -3.60 6.64 0.05
N HIS A 364 -2.34 6.93 -0.29
CA HIS A 364 -1.77 6.59 -1.58
C HIS A 364 -0.96 5.28 -1.60
N VAL A 365 -0.87 4.56 -0.48
CA VAL A 365 -0.31 3.21 -0.45
C VAL A 365 -1.43 2.26 -0.84
N LEU A 366 -1.49 1.93 -2.10
CA LEU A 366 -2.63 1.31 -2.76
C LEU A 366 -2.28 -0.08 -3.30
N PRO A 367 -3.26 -1.00 -3.39
CA PRO A 367 -3.09 -2.28 -4.05
C PRO A 367 -2.93 -2.07 -5.56
N THR A 368 -1.88 -2.67 -6.12
CA THR A 368 -1.55 -2.63 -7.54
C THR A 368 -1.81 -3.97 -8.20
N SER A 369 -1.68 -4.04 -9.51
CA SER A 369 -1.65 -5.31 -10.25
C SER A 369 -2.91 -6.16 -10.04
N GLY A 370 -4.07 -5.50 -10.03
CA GLY A 370 -5.37 -6.16 -9.87
C GLY A 370 -5.67 -6.67 -8.45
N THR A 371 -4.79 -6.43 -7.48
CA THR A 371 -4.97 -6.90 -6.10
C THR A 371 -6.02 -6.10 -5.32
N SER A 372 -6.52 -4.98 -5.86
CA SER A 372 -7.68 -4.25 -5.32
C SER A 372 -8.97 -5.09 -5.26
N ARG A 373 -8.95 -6.31 -5.82
CA ARG A 373 -10.01 -7.32 -5.67
C ARG A 373 -10.11 -7.88 -4.25
N PHE A 374 -9.03 -7.82 -3.45
CA PHE A 374 -8.95 -8.40 -2.10
C PHE A 374 -8.07 -7.62 -1.12
N TYR A 375 -7.30 -6.64 -1.59
CA TYR A 375 -6.58 -5.68 -0.76
C TYR A 375 -7.25 -4.31 -0.79
N SER A 376 -7.03 -3.52 0.24
CA SER A 376 -7.49 -2.13 0.38
C SER A 376 -6.31 -1.17 0.41
N ALA A 377 -6.59 0.13 0.26
CA ALA A 377 -5.64 1.18 0.62
C ALA A 377 -5.18 1.02 2.08
N LEU A 378 -3.93 1.38 2.35
CA LEU A 378 -3.39 1.35 3.71
C LEU A 378 -4.24 2.25 4.64
N GLY A 379 -4.61 1.72 5.80
CA GLY A 379 -5.46 2.43 6.74
C GLY A 379 -5.13 2.08 8.19
N VAL A 380 -5.88 2.67 9.12
CA VAL A 380 -5.73 2.43 10.57
C VAL A 380 -5.92 0.94 10.90
N TYR A 381 -6.82 0.27 10.20
CA TYR A 381 -7.13 -1.15 10.34
C TYR A 381 -5.94 -2.08 10.02
N ASP A 382 -4.94 -1.61 9.28
CA ASP A 382 -3.72 -2.36 8.99
C ASP A 382 -2.75 -2.43 10.17
N PHE A 383 -2.91 -1.56 11.14
CA PHE A 383 -2.03 -1.40 12.29
C PHE A 383 -2.64 -1.86 13.60
N VAL A 384 -3.79 -2.54 13.53
CA VAL A 384 -4.46 -3.15 14.68
C VAL A 384 -4.67 -4.64 14.47
N LYS A 385 -4.75 -5.37 15.56
CA LYS A 385 -5.17 -6.77 15.60
C LYS A 385 -6.42 -6.93 16.46
N ARG A 386 -7.24 -7.90 16.11
CA ARG A 386 -8.48 -8.22 16.81
C ARG A 386 -8.29 -9.49 17.59
N SER A 387 -8.45 -9.41 18.94
CA SER A 387 -8.37 -10.57 19.84
C SER A 387 -9.74 -10.84 20.42
N GLN A 388 -10.21 -12.08 20.25
CA GLN A 388 -11.46 -12.55 20.84
C GLN A 388 -11.24 -12.94 22.28
N PHE A 389 -12.24 -12.71 23.13
CA PHE A 389 -12.29 -13.23 24.49
C PHE A 389 -13.66 -13.84 24.79
N THR A 390 -13.65 -14.86 25.64
CA THR A 390 -14.83 -15.59 26.02
C THR A 390 -14.76 -15.93 27.51
N TYR A 391 -15.86 -15.69 28.23
CA TYR A 391 -16.07 -16.12 29.60
C TYR A 391 -17.38 -16.89 29.68
N TYR A 392 -17.40 -18.01 30.39
CA TYR A 392 -18.57 -18.79 30.76
C TYR A 392 -18.60 -18.99 32.26
N SER A 393 -19.77 -18.75 32.89
CA SER A 393 -20.01 -19.17 34.27
C SER A 393 -20.12 -20.70 34.34
N GLN A 394 -20.03 -21.23 35.53
CA GLN A 394 -20.18 -22.67 35.80
C GLN A 394 -21.50 -23.20 35.24
N ASP A 395 -22.64 -22.52 35.54
CA ASP A 395 -23.95 -22.91 35.07
C ASP A 395 -24.05 -22.84 33.51
N ALA A 396 -23.38 -21.90 32.89
CA ALA A 396 -23.36 -21.79 31.42
C ALA A 396 -22.54 -22.94 30.81
N VAL A 397 -21.43 -23.33 31.41
CA VAL A 397 -20.65 -24.50 31.00
C VAL A 397 -21.49 -25.77 31.12
N ALA A 398 -22.16 -26.02 32.27
CA ALA A 398 -23.00 -27.18 32.48
C ALA A 398 -24.12 -27.29 31.40
N LYS A 399 -24.76 -26.17 31.06
CA LYS A 399 -25.79 -26.12 29.98
C LYS A 399 -25.22 -26.47 28.61
N ALA A 400 -23.97 -26.08 28.30
CA ALA A 400 -23.33 -26.28 27.00
C ALA A 400 -22.56 -27.64 26.92
N SER A 401 -22.31 -28.28 28.02
CA SER A 401 -21.43 -29.44 28.16
C SER A 401 -21.76 -30.55 27.17
N LYS A 402 -23.03 -30.94 27.10
CA LYS A 402 -23.50 -32.00 26.22
C LYS A 402 -23.22 -31.72 24.73
N ASP A 403 -23.50 -30.50 24.28
CA ASP A 403 -23.29 -30.15 22.87
C ASP A 403 -21.80 -30.12 22.52
N ILE A 404 -20.98 -29.52 23.39
CA ILE A 404 -19.55 -29.43 23.19
C ILE A 404 -18.90 -30.83 23.15
N THR A 405 -19.25 -31.71 24.13
CA THR A 405 -18.67 -33.06 24.20
C THR A 405 -19.14 -33.91 23.01
N THR A 406 -20.41 -33.79 22.60
CA THR A 406 -20.91 -34.50 21.42
C THR A 406 -20.14 -34.11 20.15
N LEU A 407 -19.88 -32.84 19.93
CA LEU A 407 -19.08 -32.37 18.79
C LEU A 407 -17.64 -32.86 18.88
N ALA A 408 -17.01 -32.72 20.05
CA ALA A 408 -15.61 -33.15 20.26
C ALA A 408 -15.44 -34.68 20.02
N TYR A 409 -16.36 -35.49 20.46
CA TYR A 409 -16.34 -36.92 20.19
C TYR A 409 -16.59 -37.27 18.72
N SER A 410 -17.48 -36.54 18.07
CA SER A 410 -17.73 -36.74 16.63
C SER A 410 -16.50 -36.45 15.77
N GLU A 411 -15.60 -35.58 16.25
CA GLU A 411 -14.32 -35.24 15.62
C GLU A 411 -13.15 -36.16 16.07
N GLY A 412 -13.41 -37.09 17.01
CA GLY A 412 -12.40 -37.98 17.59
C GLY A 412 -11.45 -37.26 18.57
N LEU A 413 -11.86 -36.11 19.09
CA LEU A 413 -11.05 -35.27 19.98
C LEU A 413 -11.42 -35.47 21.46
N GLU A 414 -11.15 -36.67 22.02
CA GLU A 414 -11.48 -37.03 23.42
C GLU A 414 -10.91 -36.05 24.45
N GLY A 415 -9.70 -35.55 24.26
CA GLY A 415 -9.10 -34.56 25.16
C GLY A 415 -9.92 -33.27 25.28
N HIS A 416 -10.57 -32.83 24.17
CA HIS A 416 -11.48 -31.68 24.16
C HIS A 416 -12.75 -31.99 24.96
N ALA A 417 -13.34 -33.17 24.73
CA ALA A 417 -14.54 -33.59 25.49
C ALA A 417 -14.25 -33.65 27.00
N ARG A 418 -13.17 -34.35 27.42
CA ARG A 418 -12.77 -34.46 28.85
C ARG A 418 -12.47 -33.13 29.50
N ALA A 419 -11.96 -32.14 28.73
CA ALA A 419 -11.73 -30.81 29.29
C ALA A 419 -13.03 -30.11 29.74
N ILE A 420 -14.16 -30.47 29.17
CA ILE A 420 -15.49 -29.96 29.53
C ILE A 420 -16.10 -30.84 30.61
N GLU A 421 -16.06 -32.18 30.47
CA GLU A 421 -16.64 -33.13 31.42
C GLU A 421 -16.10 -32.93 32.84
N ILE A 422 -14.79 -32.76 33.02
CA ILE A 422 -14.20 -32.53 34.35
C ILE A 422 -14.66 -31.23 35.02
N ARG A 423 -15.13 -30.24 34.23
CA ARG A 423 -15.68 -28.98 34.74
C ARG A 423 -17.16 -29.11 35.11
N ASP A 424 -17.89 -30.01 34.44
CA ASP A 424 -19.28 -30.35 34.68
C ASP A 424 -19.42 -31.26 35.91
N GLU A 425 -18.54 -32.24 36.10
CA GLU A 425 -18.51 -33.14 37.27
C GLU A 425 -18.19 -32.42 38.56
N GLN A 426 -17.58 -31.25 38.54
CA GLN A 426 -17.25 -30.43 39.71
C GLN A 426 -18.30 -29.34 39.99
N ALA A 427 -19.38 -29.29 39.23
CA ALA A 427 -20.51 -28.38 39.36
C ALA A 427 -21.58 -29.00 40.25
#